data_b2ef957d29109b1b0f1253485ae6ecd3
#
_entry.id   b2ef957d29109b1b0f1253485ae6ecd3
#
_cell.length_a   1.000
_cell.length_b   1.000
_cell.length_c   1.000
_cell.angle_alpha   90.00
_cell.angle_beta   90.00
_cell.angle_gamma   90.00
#
_symmetry.space_group_name_H-M   'P 1'
#
loop_
_entity.id
_entity.type
_entity.pdbx_description
1 polymer ?
#
loop_
_entity_poly.entity_id
_entity_poly.type
_entity_poly.pdbx_seq_one_letter_code
_entity_poly.pdbx_strand_id
1 'polypeptide(L)'
;MRTFIIVPLCLAVAACSGGGEQKKAEAAASMQAGQWEISSEVASFQSADKALPALKAAVGDKATAPGCIEAGKEDKPPPEMFAGVGYECDYKDTYLSGGRINVSMECERDALEGKVMVSVEGTYTGDSFQGTSNTKSFLPGDGDFVMSSKISGRRTGPACAAPAAGDSKGKAKA
;
A
#
# COMPACT_ATOMS: atom_id res chain seq x y z
N MET A 1 46.66 -55.38 43.94
CA MET A 1 45.43 -55.48 43.13
C MET A 1 44.58 -54.27 43.45
N ARG A 2 44.58 -53.28 42.57
CA ARG A 2 43.78 -52.04 42.71
C ARG A 2 42.72 -52.06 41.68
N THR A 3 41.48 -52.19 42.12
CA THR A 3 40.29 -52.25 41.27
C THR A 3 39.83 -50.80 41.02
N PHE A 4 39.93 -50.33 39.77
CA PHE A 4 39.35 -49.06 39.32
C PHE A 4 37.90 -49.25 38.93
N ILE A 5 36.98 -48.56 39.64
CA ILE A 5 35.59 -48.46 39.30
C ILE A 5 35.43 -47.23 38.40
N ILE A 6 35.10 -47.51 37.15
CA ILE A 6 34.74 -46.47 36.15
C ILE A 6 33.25 -46.23 36.25
N VAL A 7 32.87 -45.03 36.71
CA VAL A 7 31.47 -44.56 36.68
C VAL A 7 31.22 -43.82 35.35
N PRO A 8 30.26 -44.22 34.52
CA PRO A 8 29.91 -43.47 33.34
C PRO A 8 29.04 -42.27 33.72
N LEU A 9 29.53 -41.07 33.44
CA LEU A 9 28.82 -39.83 33.60
C LEU A 9 27.92 -39.62 32.35
N CYS A 10 26.63 -39.88 32.48
CA CYS A 10 25.64 -39.56 31.45
C CYS A 10 25.37 -38.04 31.44
N LEU A 11 25.93 -37.33 30.47
CA LEU A 11 25.51 -35.96 30.15
C LEU A 11 24.16 -36.01 29.42
N ALA A 12 23.08 -35.64 30.08
CA ALA A 12 21.80 -35.35 29.44
C ALA A 12 21.88 -33.98 28.78
N VAL A 13 22.06 -33.93 27.49
CA VAL A 13 21.94 -32.70 26.70
C VAL A 13 20.44 -32.42 26.50
N ALA A 14 19.88 -31.54 27.30
CA ALA A 14 18.55 -30.99 27.08
C ALA A 14 18.60 -30.04 25.86
N ALA A 15 18.28 -30.56 24.69
CA ALA A 15 18.07 -29.75 23.50
C ALA A 15 16.73 -29.00 23.65
N CYS A 16 16.80 -27.75 24.11
CA CYS A 16 15.70 -26.80 23.96
C CYS A 16 15.59 -26.39 22.47
N SER A 17 14.94 -27.20 21.67
CA SER A 17 14.50 -26.81 20.34
C SER A 17 13.22 -25.96 20.48
N GLY A 18 13.36 -24.72 20.93
CA GLY A 18 12.39 -23.67 20.74
C GLY A 18 12.40 -23.21 19.29
N GLY A 19 12.05 -24.08 18.35
CA GLY A 19 11.75 -23.72 16.97
C GLY A 19 10.43 -22.99 16.97
N GLY A 20 10.46 -21.65 17.14
CA GLY A 20 9.36 -20.81 16.71
C GLY A 20 9.26 -20.95 15.19
N GLU A 21 8.34 -21.81 14.74
CA GLU A 21 7.88 -21.77 13.36
C GLU A 21 7.34 -20.36 13.10
N GLN A 22 8.19 -19.50 12.57
CA GLN A 22 7.73 -18.36 11.82
C GLN A 22 6.92 -18.95 10.66
N LYS A 23 5.61 -19.01 10.84
CA LYS A 23 4.66 -19.32 9.79
C LYS A 23 4.93 -18.28 8.70
N LYS A 24 5.76 -18.65 7.71
CA LYS A 24 6.01 -17.86 6.52
C LYS A 24 4.63 -17.58 5.96
N ALA A 25 4.18 -16.32 6.06
CA ALA A 25 2.89 -15.93 5.51
C ALA A 25 2.94 -16.29 4.03
N GLU A 26 2.19 -17.34 3.69
CA GLU A 26 2.04 -17.78 2.30
C GLU A 26 1.44 -16.59 1.56
N ALA A 27 2.17 -16.10 0.56
CA ALA A 27 1.75 -14.94 -0.21
C ALA A 27 0.36 -15.24 -0.77
N ALA A 28 -0.64 -14.53 -0.28
CA ALA A 28 -2.01 -14.71 -0.74
C ALA A 28 -2.05 -14.47 -2.25
N ALA A 29 -2.86 -15.25 -2.97
CA ALA A 29 -2.98 -15.13 -4.42
C ALA A 29 -3.57 -13.76 -4.83
N SER A 30 -4.37 -13.13 -3.93
CA SER A 30 -4.99 -11.83 -4.11
C SER A 30 -5.26 -11.15 -2.76
N MET A 31 -5.46 -9.85 -2.76
CA MET A 31 -6.05 -9.13 -1.62
C MET A 31 -7.51 -9.52 -1.47
N GLN A 32 -7.99 -9.67 -0.25
CA GLN A 32 -9.38 -10.11 -0.01
C GLN A 32 -10.37 -8.94 -0.20
N ALA A 33 -11.56 -9.27 -0.73
CA ALA A 33 -12.68 -8.35 -0.78
C ALA A 33 -13.11 -7.87 0.62
N GLY A 34 -13.62 -6.66 0.70
CA GLY A 34 -14.14 -6.06 1.93
C GLY A 34 -13.67 -4.63 2.17
N GLN A 35 -13.92 -4.16 3.37
CA GLN A 35 -13.54 -2.83 3.82
C GLN A 35 -12.05 -2.80 4.19
N TRP A 36 -11.38 -1.72 3.79
CA TRP A 36 -9.97 -1.46 4.05
C TRP A 36 -9.79 -0.08 4.70
N GLU A 37 -8.79 0.05 5.50
CA GLU A 37 -8.23 1.31 5.98
C GLU A 37 -6.87 1.53 5.33
N ILE A 38 -6.70 2.66 4.67
CA ILE A 38 -5.50 2.99 3.92
C ILE A 38 -4.82 4.17 4.60
N SER A 39 -3.52 4.07 4.81
CA SER A 39 -2.71 5.13 5.39
C SER A 39 -1.59 5.50 4.43
N SER A 40 -1.29 6.79 4.35
CA SER A 40 -0.15 7.31 3.60
C SER A 40 0.63 8.30 4.43
N GLU A 41 1.95 8.36 4.18
CA GLU A 41 2.86 9.33 4.79
C GLU A 41 3.82 9.85 3.72
N VAL A 42 3.87 11.16 3.55
CA VAL A 42 4.80 11.80 2.60
C VAL A 42 6.23 11.62 3.07
N ALA A 43 7.02 10.92 2.27
CA ALA A 43 8.44 10.65 2.54
C ALA A 43 9.36 11.69 1.90
N SER A 44 8.98 12.20 0.72
CA SER A 44 9.68 13.29 0.05
C SER A 44 8.71 14.10 -0.80
N PHE A 45 8.97 15.39 -0.92
CA PHE A 45 8.19 16.30 -1.76
C PHE A 45 9.10 17.40 -2.31
N GLN A 46 9.11 17.58 -3.61
CA GLN A 46 10.00 18.53 -4.29
C GLN A 46 9.31 19.16 -5.50
N SER A 47 9.64 20.40 -5.79
CA SER A 47 9.33 21.00 -7.08
C SER A 47 10.09 20.26 -8.20
N ALA A 48 9.43 20.05 -9.33
CA ALA A 48 10.03 19.49 -10.53
C ALA A 48 10.43 20.57 -11.55
N ASP A 49 10.05 21.81 -11.28
CA ASP A 49 10.42 23.00 -12.06
C ASP A 49 10.95 24.14 -11.16
N LYS A 50 10.99 25.36 -11.66
CA LYS A 50 11.48 26.54 -10.90
C LYS A 50 10.41 27.23 -10.07
N ALA A 51 9.13 26.85 -10.24
CA ALA A 51 8.02 27.43 -9.52
C ALA A 51 7.76 26.67 -8.21
N LEU A 52 6.89 27.23 -7.38
CA LEU A 52 6.39 26.53 -6.23
C LEU A 52 5.43 25.44 -6.69
N PRO A 53 5.48 24.23 -6.09
CA PRO A 53 4.56 23.16 -6.44
C PRO A 53 3.09 23.59 -6.33
N ALA A 54 2.29 23.21 -7.32
CA ALA A 54 0.84 23.48 -7.32
C ALA A 54 0.12 22.73 -6.19
N LEU A 55 0.63 21.56 -5.82
CA LEU A 55 0.18 20.83 -4.64
C LEU A 55 0.93 21.33 -3.39
N LYS A 56 0.22 21.51 -2.29
CA LYS A 56 0.82 21.78 -0.98
C LYS A 56 0.92 20.49 -0.19
N ALA A 57 2.15 20.06 0.08
CA ALA A 57 2.44 18.91 0.93
C ALA A 57 3.76 19.14 1.67
N ALA A 58 3.92 18.49 2.81
CA ALA A 58 5.16 18.51 3.59
C ALA A 58 5.59 17.07 3.92
N VAL A 59 6.90 16.89 4.04
CA VAL A 59 7.45 15.60 4.52
C VAL A 59 6.90 15.30 5.92
N GLY A 60 6.38 14.10 6.10
CA GLY A 60 5.72 13.66 7.34
C GLY A 60 4.21 13.89 7.35
N ASP A 61 3.62 14.57 6.36
CA ASP A 61 2.16 14.66 6.25
C ASP A 61 1.55 13.26 6.13
N LYS A 62 0.51 13.04 6.92
CA LYS A 62 -0.21 11.75 6.98
C LYS A 62 -1.65 11.92 6.57
N ALA A 63 -2.15 10.93 5.86
CA ALA A 63 -3.56 10.82 5.54
C ALA A 63 -4.05 9.39 5.78
N THR A 64 -5.32 9.27 6.16
CA THR A 64 -6.00 7.99 6.27
C THR A 64 -7.33 8.07 5.52
N ALA A 65 -7.65 7.04 4.76
CA ALA A 65 -8.88 6.95 4.00
C ALA A 65 -9.49 5.56 4.07
N PRO A 66 -10.80 5.43 3.99
CA PRO A 66 -11.44 4.15 3.75
C PRO A 66 -11.18 3.70 2.31
N GLY A 67 -11.04 2.40 2.13
CA GLY A 67 -11.02 1.75 0.81
C GLY A 67 -11.97 0.57 0.80
N CYS A 68 -12.37 0.14 -0.38
CA CYS A 68 -13.23 -1.02 -0.55
C CYS A 68 -12.78 -1.85 -1.74
N ILE A 69 -12.57 -3.14 -1.54
CA ILE A 69 -12.43 -4.10 -2.63
C ILE A 69 -13.74 -4.87 -2.73
N GLU A 70 -14.46 -4.69 -3.84
CA GLU A 70 -15.67 -5.44 -4.10
C GLU A 70 -15.37 -6.92 -4.37
N ALA A 71 -16.29 -7.79 -4.01
CA ALA A 71 -16.18 -9.22 -4.32
C ALA A 71 -16.09 -9.46 -5.83
N GLY A 72 -15.08 -10.22 -6.26
CA GLY A 72 -14.77 -10.46 -7.67
C GLY A 72 -13.90 -9.37 -8.32
N LYS A 73 -13.38 -8.42 -7.55
CA LYS A 73 -12.43 -7.38 -7.98
C LYS A 73 -11.08 -7.46 -7.27
N GLU A 74 -10.79 -8.58 -6.64
CA GLU A 74 -9.59 -8.79 -5.82
C GLU A 74 -8.29 -8.76 -6.63
N ASP A 75 -8.36 -9.07 -7.91
CA ASP A 75 -7.26 -9.02 -8.87
C ASP A 75 -6.99 -7.60 -9.41
N LYS A 76 -7.96 -6.72 -9.28
CA LYS A 76 -7.87 -5.32 -9.71
C LYS A 76 -8.54 -4.38 -8.68
N PRO A 77 -7.93 -4.19 -7.49
CA PRO A 77 -8.43 -3.26 -6.49
C PRO A 77 -8.62 -1.86 -7.04
N PRO A 78 -9.49 -1.04 -6.45
CA PRO A 78 -9.65 0.35 -6.87
C PRO A 78 -8.30 1.10 -6.83
N PRO A 79 -7.91 1.83 -7.89
CA PRO A 79 -6.62 2.48 -7.99
C PRO A 79 -6.39 3.55 -6.90
N GLU A 80 -7.46 4.15 -6.39
CA GLU A 80 -7.42 5.15 -5.30
C GLU A 80 -6.82 4.58 -4.02
N MET A 81 -6.89 3.26 -3.81
CA MET A 81 -6.23 2.60 -2.67
C MET A 81 -4.71 2.77 -2.69
N PHE A 82 -4.13 2.96 -3.84
CA PHE A 82 -2.69 3.09 -4.04
C PHE A 82 -2.25 4.54 -4.33
N ALA A 83 -3.09 5.31 -5.00
CA ALA A 83 -2.78 6.70 -5.37
C ALA A 83 -2.91 7.67 -4.19
N GLY A 84 -3.78 7.34 -3.23
CA GLY A 84 -4.09 8.20 -2.09
C GLY A 84 -5.34 9.04 -2.29
N VAL A 85 -5.65 9.85 -1.28
CA VAL A 85 -6.89 10.62 -1.21
C VAL A 85 -6.93 11.75 -2.23
N GLY A 86 -8.07 11.88 -2.92
CA GLY A 86 -8.35 12.99 -3.82
C GLY A 86 -7.78 12.82 -5.23
N TYR A 87 -7.36 11.61 -5.58
CA TYR A 87 -6.98 11.23 -6.93
C TYR A 87 -8.06 10.34 -7.55
N GLU A 88 -8.43 10.61 -8.79
CA GLU A 88 -9.22 9.73 -9.65
C GLU A 88 -8.26 9.14 -10.69
N CYS A 89 -8.13 7.80 -10.72
CA CYS A 89 -7.04 7.16 -11.45
C CYS A 89 -7.52 6.04 -12.36
N ASP A 90 -6.81 5.90 -13.48
CA ASP A 90 -6.90 4.77 -14.39
C ASP A 90 -5.57 3.99 -14.40
N TYR A 91 -5.63 2.66 -14.28
CA TYR A 91 -4.47 1.81 -14.46
C TYR A 91 -3.95 1.87 -15.89
N LYS A 92 -2.66 2.13 -16.06
CA LYS A 92 -1.93 1.99 -17.33
C LYS A 92 -1.24 0.63 -17.39
N ASP A 93 -0.69 0.19 -16.26
CA ASP A 93 -0.10 -1.12 -16.11
C ASP A 93 -0.37 -1.67 -14.71
N THR A 94 -0.58 -2.98 -14.60
CA THR A 94 -0.96 -3.63 -13.35
C THR A 94 -0.29 -4.99 -13.22
N TYR A 95 0.55 -5.12 -12.21
CA TYR A 95 1.09 -6.40 -11.78
C TYR A 95 0.81 -6.60 -10.29
N LEU A 96 -0.18 -7.43 -10.00
CA LEU A 96 -0.58 -7.85 -8.66
C LEU A 96 -0.52 -9.38 -8.60
N SER A 97 0.64 -9.94 -8.28
CA SER A 97 0.84 -11.39 -8.28
C SER A 97 1.92 -11.79 -7.28
N GLY A 98 1.73 -12.96 -6.67
CA GLY A 98 2.72 -13.54 -5.76
C GLY A 98 3.04 -12.66 -4.55
N GLY A 99 2.06 -11.88 -4.06
CA GLY A 99 2.25 -10.96 -2.95
C GLY A 99 3.02 -9.69 -3.31
N ARG A 100 3.19 -9.37 -4.60
CA ARG A 100 3.89 -8.18 -5.08
C ARG A 100 2.95 -7.21 -5.76
N ILE A 101 3.19 -5.93 -5.52
CA ILE A 101 2.52 -4.80 -6.17
C ILE A 101 3.54 -4.12 -7.06
N ASN A 102 3.21 -3.96 -8.33
CA ASN A 102 3.89 -3.05 -9.25
C ASN A 102 2.82 -2.53 -10.21
N VAL A 103 2.39 -1.30 -9.99
CA VAL A 103 1.33 -0.69 -10.80
C VAL A 103 1.72 0.71 -11.23
N SER A 104 1.25 1.10 -12.40
CA SER A 104 1.32 2.48 -12.88
C SER A 104 -0.07 2.98 -13.24
N MET A 105 -0.34 4.23 -12.91
CA MET A 105 -1.63 4.86 -13.06
C MET A 105 -1.48 6.27 -13.61
N GLU A 106 -2.45 6.68 -14.41
CA GLU A 106 -2.66 8.07 -14.77
C GLU A 106 -3.84 8.59 -13.95
N CYS A 107 -3.61 9.68 -13.25
CA CYS A 107 -4.56 10.22 -12.29
C CYS A 107 -4.91 11.68 -12.62
N GLU A 108 -6.09 12.09 -12.22
CA GLU A 108 -6.54 13.47 -12.13
C GLU A 108 -6.80 13.84 -10.67
N ARG A 109 -6.75 15.13 -10.36
CA ARG A 109 -7.07 15.64 -9.04
C ARG A 109 -7.78 16.97 -9.16
N ASP A 110 -8.92 17.13 -8.48
CA ASP A 110 -9.78 18.32 -8.59
C ASP A 110 -9.07 19.67 -8.41
N ALA A 111 -8.00 19.71 -7.64
CA ALA A 111 -7.23 20.93 -7.38
C ALA A 111 -6.09 21.17 -8.37
N LEU A 112 -5.88 20.29 -9.35
CA LEU A 112 -4.78 20.37 -10.31
C LEU A 112 -5.31 20.30 -11.73
N GLU A 113 -4.91 21.28 -12.57
CA GLU A 113 -5.13 21.18 -14.01
C GLU A 113 -3.99 20.36 -14.61
N GLY A 114 -4.30 19.20 -15.22
CA GLY A 114 -3.31 18.33 -15.86
C GLY A 114 -3.31 16.90 -15.34
N LYS A 115 -2.32 16.15 -15.76
CA LYS A 115 -2.18 14.74 -15.43
C LYS A 115 -1.17 14.51 -14.32
N VAL A 116 -1.42 13.48 -13.54
CA VAL A 116 -0.51 13.01 -12.50
C VAL A 116 -0.24 11.53 -12.74
N MET A 117 1.02 11.18 -12.92
CA MET A 117 1.45 9.78 -13.01
C MET A 117 1.80 9.27 -11.62
N VAL A 118 1.22 8.14 -11.26
CA VAL A 118 1.49 7.47 -9.99
C VAL A 118 2.01 6.07 -10.27
N SER A 119 3.16 5.73 -9.72
CA SER A 119 3.71 4.37 -9.74
C SER A 119 3.84 3.84 -8.31
N VAL A 120 3.46 2.60 -8.11
CA VAL A 120 3.49 1.97 -6.79
C VAL A 120 4.22 0.65 -6.85
N GLU A 121 5.16 0.50 -5.94
CA GLU A 121 5.87 -0.74 -5.69
C GLU A 121 5.67 -1.18 -4.24
N GLY A 122 5.41 -2.48 -4.03
CA GLY A 122 5.15 -2.96 -2.69
C GLY A 122 4.88 -4.45 -2.60
N THR A 123 4.34 -4.83 -1.46
CA THR A 123 3.94 -6.20 -1.16
C THR A 123 2.56 -6.23 -0.54
N TYR A 124 1.87 -7.36 -0.70
CA TYR A 124 0.57 -7.57 -0.09
C TYR A 124 0.40 -9.00 0.43
N THR A 125 -0.56 -9.14 1.33
CA THR A 125 -1.16 -10.39 1.78
C THR A 125 -2.67 -10.34 1.52
N GLY A 126 -3.41 -11.34 1.95
CA GLY A 126 -4.88 -11.27 1.88
C GLY A 126 -5.48 -10.08 2.62
N ASP A 127 -4.88 -9.67 3.73
CA ASP A 127 -5.47 -8.71 4.68
C ASP A 127 -4.69 -7.40 4.82
N SER A 128 -3.56 -7.25 4.14
CA SER A 128 -2.72 -6.06 4.26
C SER A 128 -1.88 -5.82 3.02
N PHE A 129 -1.48 -4.56 2.82
CA PHE A 129 -0.44 -4.20 1.87
C PHE A 129 0.45 -3.10 2.45
N GLN A 130 1.65 -2.98 1.89
CA GLN A 130 2.57 -1.88 2.15
C GLN A 130 3.43 -1.62 0.93
N GLY A 131 3.82 -0.37 0.74
CA GLY A 131 4.64 0.00 -0.40
C GLY A 131 5.03 1.46 -0.42
N THR A 132 5.59 1.84 -1.56
CA THR A 132 5.93 3.23 -1.87
C THR A 132 5.14 3.65 -3.11
N SER A 133 4.46 4.77 -3.00
CA SER A 133 3.79 5.45 -4.09
C SER A 133 4.65 6.64 -4.54
N ASN A 134 5.04 6.67 -5.80
CA ASN A 134 5.79 7.75 -6.41
C ASN A 134 4.88 8.51 -7.37
N THR A 135 4.73 9.79 -7.14
CA THR A 135 3.83 10.68 -7.86
C THR A 135 4.65 11.71 -8.62
N LYS A 136 4.31 11.92 -9.90
CA LYS A 136 4.88 12.97 -10.73
C LYS A 136 3.76 13.69 -11.47
N SER A 137 3.69 15.00 -11.34
CA SER A 137 2.72 15.83 -12.08
C SER A 137 3.24 16.21 -13.47
N PHE A 138 2.29 16.49 -14.36
CA PHE A 138 2.50 17.04 -15.69
C PHE A 138 1.40 18.08 -15.92
N LEU A 139 1.68 19.30 -15.47
CA LEU A 139 0.73 20.39 -15.52
C LEU A 139 0.95 21.21 -16.81
N PRO A 140 -0.08 21.85 -17.35
CA PRO A 140 0.03 22.67 -18.55
C PRO A 140 0.83 23.97 -18.34
N GLY A 141 1.13 24.31 -17.08
CA GLY A 141 1.92 25.48 -16.67
C GLY A 141 2.98 25.10 -15.65
N ASP A 142 3.51 26.10 -14.95
CA ASP A 142 4.47 25.88 -13.86
C ASP A 142 3.80 25.29 -12.61
N GLY A 143 4.60 24.67 -11.76
CA GLY A 143 4.16 24.10 -10.49
C GLY A 143 4.21 22.58 -10.45
N ASP A 144 4.92 21.97 -11.38
CA ASP A 144 5.18 20.53 -11.39
C ASP A 144 5.92 20.09 -10.13
N PHE A 145 5.61 18.90 -9.68
CA PHE A 145 6.20 18.30 -8.48
C PHE A 145 6.46 16.82 -8.63
N VAL A 146 7.37 16.33 -7.81
CA VAL A 146 7.56 14.91 -7.53
C VAL A 146 7.37 14.66 -6.04
N MET A 147 6.65 13.58 -5.72
CA MET A 147 6.37 13.17 -4.35
C MET A 147 6.57 11.68 -4.21
N SER A 148 7.15 11.26 -3.09
CA SER A 148 7.18 9.87 -2.68
C SER A 148 6.47 9.73 -1.36
N SER A 149 5.59 8.74 -1.25
CA SER A 149 4.84 8.46 -0.03
C SER A 149 4.96 6.99 0.34
N LYS A 150 5.10 6.70 1.62
CA LYS A 150 4.86 5.36 2.15
C LYS A 150 3.37 5.14 2.20
N ILE A 151 2.92 4.01 1.70
CA ILE A 151 1.52 3.62 1.76
C ILE A 151 1.37 2.28 2.46
N SER A 152 0.28 2.12 3.17
CA SER A 152 -0.13 0.84 3.74
C SER A 152 -1.64 0.72 3.78
N GLY A 153 -2.13 -0.51 3.75
CA GLY A 153 -3.55 -0.78 3.91
C GLY A 153 -3.77 -2.01 4.76
N ARG A 154 -4.85 -2.00 5.49
CA ARG A 154 -5.30 -3.10 6.33
C ARG A 154 -6.79 -3.33 6.13
N ARG A 155 -7.16 -4.58 5.92
CA ARG A 155 -8.56 -5.00 5.85
C ARG A 155 -9.21 -4.89 7.23
N THR A 156 -10.34 -4.22 7.30
CA THR A 156 -11.07 -3.94 8.55
C THR A 156 -12.38 -4.69 8.67
N GLY A 157 -12.90 -5.20 7.55
CA GLY A 157 -14.16 -5.95 7.56
C GLY A 157 -14.41 -6.77 6.30
N PRO A 158 -15.32 -7.75 6.35
CA PRO A 158 -15.59 -8.63 5.22
C PRO A 158 -16.44 -7.99 4.13
N ALA A 159 -17.15 -6.91 4.43
CA ALA A 159 -18.02 -6.20 3.50
C ALA A 159 -17.67 -4.72 3.49
N CYS A 160 -17.83 -4.10 2.31
CA CYS A 160 -17.69 -2.67 2.17
C CYS A 160 -18.76 -1.93 2.97
N ALA A 161 -18.39 -0.86 3.65
CA ALA A 161 -19.36 0.05 4.22
C ALA A 161 -20.23 0.64 3.10
N ALA A 162 -21.54 0.76 3.35
CA ALA A 162 -22.38 1.50 2.44
C ALA A 162 -21.79 2.91 2.24
N PRO A 163 -21.77 3.45 1.01
CA PRO A 163 -21.30 4.80 0.79
C PRO A 163 -22.05 5.73 1.73
N ALA A 164 -21.30 6.56 2.48
CA ALA A 164 -21.92 7.58 3.31
C ALA A 164 -22.81 8.43 2.39
N ALA A 165 -24.09 8.52 2.72
CA ALA A 165 -25.05 9.30 1.94
C ALA A 165 -24.66 10.79 1.99
N GLY A 166 -23.91 11.27 1.04
CA GLY A 166 -23.48 12.65 0.94
C GLY A 166 -22.11 12.82 0.30
N ASP A 167 -22.04 12.61 -1.02
CA ASP A 167 -21.22 13.41 -1.95
C ASP A 167 -21.29 12.84 -3.38
N SER A 168 -22.45 12.51 -3.85
CA SER A 168 -22.66 12.39 -5.29
C SER A 168 -22.97 13.78 -5.88
N LYS A 169 -21.98 14.64 -5.99
CA LYS A 169 -22.02 15.71 -7.00
C LYS A 169 -21.72 15.10 -8.35
N GLY A 170 -22.72 14.38 -8.88
CA GLY A 170 -22.74 14.00 -10.27
C GLY A 170 -22.61 15.25 -11.13
N LYS A 171 -21.50 15.35 -11.82
CA LYS A 171 -21.34 16.31 -12.93
C LYS A 171 -22.26 15.85 -14.03
N ALA A 172 -23.49 16.40 -14.07
CA ALA A 172 -24.36 16.29 -15.22
C ALA A 172 -23.66 16.97 -16.40
N LYS A 173 -23.29 16.16 -17.39
CA LYS A 173 -22.78 16.62 -18.67
C LYS A 173 -23.96 17.26 -19.43
N ALA A 174 -23.87 18.58 -19.59
CA ALA A 174 -24.71 19.29 -20.60
C ALA A 174 -23.97 19.27 -21.93
#